data_30d6748bbfc30acc2a3131d80efe350b
#
_entry.id   30d6748bbfc30acc2a3131d80efe350b
#
_cell.length_a   1.000
_cell.length_b   1.000
_cell.length_c   1.000
_cell.angle_alpha   90.00
_cell.angle_beta   90.00
_cell.angle_gamma   90.00
#
_symmetry.space_group_name_H-M   'P 1'
#
loop_
_entity.id
_entity.type
_entity.pdbx_description
1 polymer ?
#
loop_
_entity_poly.entity_id
_entity_poly.type
_entity_poly.pdbx_seq_one_letter_code
_entity_poly.pdbx_strand_id
1 'polypeptide(L)'
;MCGIVGYTTKAWNPGPERIGEATGTLHHRGPDQRGVFRSPYCSLGATRLKIVDLSAGDQPIVSDDGNTAIVFNGEIYNHLEIRQTLESLGHRFASHCDTETVLHAFLEWDTGCFERLRGMFAIAIWSNSERRLVLARDRVGIKPLYIAERGDDLFFASELKGILAHPELERSLSLRGLDCFLSMNYVPAPWTLIEGIEKLPPGHWLEWRDGRTSSRAYWRLPRIAPKQISLEDTSEYELP
;
A
#
# COMPACT_ATOMS: atom_id res chain seq x y z
N MET A 1 -3.53 -9.49 -10.41
CA MET A 1 -3.11 -8.40 -9.49
C MET A 1 -3.00 -8.97 -8.08
N CYS A 2 -1.97 -8.63 -7.34
CA CYS A 2 -1.80 -9.11 -5.97
C CYS A 2 -2.83 -8.51 -5.00
N GLY A 3 -2.97 -9.10 -3.82
CA GLY A 3 -3.75 -8.56 -2.71
C GLY A 3 -2.91 -8.52 -1.45
N ILE A 4 -2.97 -7.43 -0.70
CA ILE A 4 -2.31 -7.29 0.59
C ILE A 4 -3.33 -6.99 1.67
N VAL A 5 -3.07 -7.48 2.87
CA VAL A 5 -3.89 -7.26 4.06
C VAL A 5 -3.02 -7.34 5.31
N GLY A 6 -3.39 -6.64 6.35
CA GLY A 6 -2.71 -6.75 7.63
C GLY A 6 -3.34 -5.88 8.70
N TYR A 7 -2.79 -6.03 9.88
CA TYR A 7 -3.21 -5.26 11.05
C TYR A 7 -2.08 -5.17 12.08
N THR A 8 -2.12 -4.13 12.89
CA THR A 8 -1.33 -4.02 14.10
C THR A 8 -2.11 -4.51 15.31
N THR A 9 -1.43 -4.88 16.37
CA THR A 9 -2.05 -5.34 17.63
C THR A 9 -1.32 -4.73 18.82
N LYS A 10 -1.88 -3.70 19.41
CA LYS A 10 -1.39 -3.17 20.68
C LYS A 10 -2.28 -3.60 21.84
N ALA A 11 -3.60 -3.51 21.65
CA ALA A 11 -4.60 -3.80 22.65
C ALA A 11 -5.35 -5.12 22.43
N TRP A 12 -5.25 -5.70 21.25
CA TRP A 12 -6.03 -6.85 20.82
C TRP A 12 -5.12 -7.99 20.37
N ASN A 13 -5.43 -9.23 20.74
CA ASN A 13 -4.74 -10.43 20.26
C ASN A 13 -5.71 -11.28 19.43
N PRO A 14 -5.71 -11.15 18.10
CA PRO A 14 -6.68 -11.80 17.22
C PRO A 14 -6.49 -13.31 17.06
N GLY A 15 -5.44 -13.86 17.63
CA GLY A 15 -5.03 -15.23 17.35
C GLY A 15 -4.38 -15.41 15.97
N PRO A 16 -3.65 -16.53 15.78
CA PRO A 16 -2.85 -16.74 14.57
C PRO A 16 -3.68 -16.99 13.31
N GLU A 17 -4.95 -17.34 13.41
CA GLU A 17 -5.79 -17.73 12.28
C GLU A 17 -6.34 -16.53 11.50
N ARG A 18 -6.55 -15.39 12.16
CA ARG A 18 -7.22 -14.21 11.60
C ARG A 18 -6.54 -13.67 10.34
N ILE A 19 -5.23 -13.54 10.34
CA ILE A 19 -4.52 -13.07 9.13
C ILE A 19 -4.69 -14.03 7.97
N GLY A 20 -4.74 -15.34 8.25
CA GLY A 20 -5.02 -16.35 7.26
C GLY A 20 -6.41 -16.18 6.64
N GLU A 21 -7.46 -16.01 7.45
CA GLU A 21 -8.84 -15.78 6.99
C GLU A 21 -8.91 -14.51 6.13
N ALA A 22 -8.40 -13.38 6.64
CA ALA A 22 -8.39 -12.11 5.92
C ALA A 22 -7.65 -12.21 4.57
N THR A 23 -6.48 -12.88 4.54
CA THR A 23 -5.74 -13.11 3.30
C THR A 23 -6.55 -13.98 2.32
N GLY A 24 -7.28 -14.98 2.83
CA GLY A 24 -8.16 -15.83 2.03
C GLY A 24 -9.24 -15.07 1.27
N THR A 25 -9.76 -13.97 1.82
CA THR A 25 -10.75 -13.14 1.14
C THR A 25 -10.22 -12.49 -0.15
N LEU A 26 -8.90 -12.38 -0.28
CA LEU A 26 -8.22 -11.76 -1.42
C LEU A 26 -7.71 -12.77 -2.47
N HIS A 27 -8.03 -14.07 -2.34
CA HIS A 27 -7.53 -15.13 -3.22
C HIS A 27 -7.75 -14.85 -4.72
N HIS A 28 -8.92 -14.30 -5.09
CA HIS A 28 -9.25 -13.94 -6.49
C HIS A 28 -8.29 -12.93 -7.11
N ARG A 29 -7.56 -12.14 -6.30
CA ARG A 29 -6.56 -11.18 -6.77
C ARG A 29 -5.22 -11.82 -7.11
N GLY A 30 -4.88 -12.92 -6.45
CA GLY A 30 -3.60 -13.59 -6.62
C GLY A 30 -3.70 -15.05 -6.22
N PRO A 31 -4.16 -15.92 -7.14
CA PRO A 31 -4.40 -17.33 -6.82
C PRO A 31 -3.11 -18.19 -6.77
N ASP A 32 -1.97 -17.66 -7.28
CA ASP A 32 -0.77 -18.47 -7.50
C ASP A 32 0.07 -18.68 -6.23
N GLN A 33 -0.01 -17.74 -5.26
CA GLN A 33 0.69 -17.86 -3.99
C GLN A 33 -0.06 -17.11 -2.90
N ARG A 34 -0.03 -17.67 -1.70
CA ARG A 34 -0.56 -17.06 -0.48
C ARG A 34 0.45 -17.21 0.63
N GLY A 35 0.78 -16.10 1.30
CA GLY A 35 1.70 -16.10 2.42
C GLY A 35 1.24 -15.17 3.54
N VAL A 36 1.75 -15.44 4.74
CA VAL A 36 1.49 -14.65 5.94
C VAL A 36 2.78 -14.48 6.75
N PHE A 37 2.96 -13.30 7.31
CA PHE A 37 3.97 -12.99 8.31
C PHE A 37 3.26 -12.67 9.62
N ARG A 38 3.88 -13.05 10.74
CA ARG A 38 3.34 -12.80 12.08
C ARG A 38 4.44 -12.33 13.01
N SER A 39 4.11 -11.30 13.78
CA SER A 39 4.88 -10.85 14.93
C SER A 39 3.95 -10.57 16.10
N PRO A 40 4.47 -10.33 17.30
CA PRO A 40 3.63 -10.01 18.47
C PRO A 40 2.73 -8.78 18.29
N TYR A 41 3.10 -7.87 17.39
CA TYR A 41 2.45 -6.56 17.24
C TYR A 41 1.89 -6.29 15.83
N CYS A 42 2.19 -7.15 14.86
CA CYS A 42 1.72 -6.98 13.49
C CYS A 42 1.57 -8.32 12.79
N SER A 43 0.56 -8.41 11.95
CA SER A 43 0.40 -9.53 11.01
C SER A 43 0.20 -8.98 9.60
N LEU A 44 0.90 -9.57 8.63
CA LEU A 44 0.81 -9.23 7.22
C LEU A 44 0.40 -10.45 6.41
N GLY A 45 -0.41 -10.25 5.39
CA GLY A 45 -0.81 -11.28 4.45
C GLY A 45 -0.76 -10.80 3.02
N ALA A 46 -0.38 -11.69 2.11
CA ALA A 46 -0.36 -11.43 0.69
C ALA A 46 -0.95 -12.58 -0.11
N THR A 47 -1.64 -12.24 -1.19
CA THR A 47 -1.97 -13.15 -2.30
C THR A 47 -1.28 -12.63 -3.56
N ARG A 48 -0.59 -13.51 -4.29
CA ARG A 48 0.24 -13.14 -5.43
C ARG A 48 -0.28 -13.74 -6.73
N LEU A 49 -0.37 -12.90 -7.75
CA LEU A 49 -0.42 -13.32 -9.15
C LEU A 49 1.01 -13.23 -9.69
N LYS A 50 1.60 -14.36 -10.05
CA LYS A 50 2.99 -14.45 -10.51
C LYS A 50 3.11 -13.95 -11.94
N ILE A 51 3.64 -12.74 -12.13
CA ILE A 51 3.88 -12.11 -13.44
C ILE A 51 5.37 -11.93 -13.66
N VAL A 52 6.06 -11.34 -12.69
CA VAL A 52 7.51 -11.13 -12.69
C VAL A 52 8.14 -12.10 -11.71
N ASP A 53 9.24 -12.74 -12.11
CA ASP A 53 9.96 -13.76 -11.33
C ASP A 53 9.04 -14.89 -10.83
N LEU A 54 8.76 -15.85 -11.70
CA LEU A 54 7.85 -16.98 -11.41
C LEU A 54 8.39 -17.93 -10.34
N SER A 55 9.70 -17.96 -10.15
CA SER A 55 10.41 -18.88 -9.26
C SER A 55 10.71 -18.32 -7.87
N ALA A 56 10.87 -17.00 -7.76
CA ALA A 56 11.20 -16.30 -6.54
C ALA A 56 10.23 -15.14 -6.27
N GLY A 57 10.44 -14.41 -5.17
CA GLY A 57 9.63 -13.23 -4.81
C GLY A 57 8.27 -13.60 -4.21
N ASP A 58 8.13 -14.78 -3.60
CA ASP A 58 6.94 -15.13 -2.81
C ASP A 58 6.83 -14.17 -1.62
N GLN A 59 5.61 -13.72 -1.34
CA GLN A 59 5.34 -12.72 -0.31
C GLN A 59 4.66 -13.33 0.92
N PRO A 60 4.88 -12.79 2.13
CA PRO A 60 5.73 -11.64 2.49
C PRO A 60 7.22 -11.90 2.30
N ILE A 61 8.01 -10.89 1.88
CA ILE A 61 9.48 -10.96 1.89
C ILE A 61 9.97 -10.39 3.23
N VAL A 62 10.95 -11.07 3.81
CA VAL A 62 11.55 -10.69 5.09
C VAL A 62 13.03 -10.42 4.89
N SER A 63 13.56 -9.36 5.51
CA SER A 63 14.99 -9.03 5.49
C SER A 63 15.83 -10.15 6.11
N ASP A 64 17.10 -10.24 5.73
CA ASP A 64 18.02 -11.29 6.18
C ASP A 64 18.15 -11.38 7.71
N ASP A 65 18.06 -10.24 8.40
CA ASP A 65 18.08 -10.15 9.86
C ASP A 65 16.74 -10.52 10.53
N GLY A 66 15.70 -10.83 9.75
CA GLY A 66 14.37 -11.14 10.23
C GLY A 66 13.60 -9.96 10.83
N ASN A 67 14.15 -8.75 10.78
CA ASN A 67 13.57 -7.57 11.44
C ASN A 67 12.49 -6.87 10.64
N THR A 68 12.61 -6.85 9.32
CA THR A 68 11.70 -6.10 8.44
C THR A 68 10.97 -7.04 7.49
N ALA A 69 9.66 -6.89 7.39
CA ALA A 69 8.81 -7.66 6.48
C ALA A 69 8.01 -6.73 5.57
N ILE A 70 7.87 -7.12 4.28
CA ILE A 70 7.10 -6.37 3.28
C ILE A 70 6.04 -7.25 2.63
N VAL A 71 4.86 -6.63 2.39
CA VAL A 71 3.86 -7.11 1.42
C VAL A 71 3.56 -6.00 0.42
N PHE A 72 3.37 -6.40 -0.84
CA PHE A 72 3.36 -5.49 -1.97
C PHE A 72 2.30 -5.91 -3.01
N ASN A 73 1.52 -4.95 -3.46
CA ASN A 73 0.62 -5.09 -4.59
C ASN A 73 0.94 -4.01 -5.61
N GLY A 74 1.71 -4.33 -6.63
CA GLY A 74 2.11 -3.31 -7.60
C GLY A 74 3.12 -3.79 -8.62
N GLU A 75 3.76 -2.81 -9.23
CA GLU A 75 4.88 -2.95 -10.14
C GLU A 75 5.72 -1.66 -10.10
N ILE A 76 7.02 -1.79 -9.85
CA ILE A 76 7.97 -0.66 -9.84
C ILE A 76 8.74 -0.63 -11.17
N TYR A 77 8.42 0.32 -12.01
CA TYR A 77 8.95 0.40 -13.38
C TYR A 77 10.44 0.67 -13.45
N ASN A 78 10.98 1.37 -12.46
CA ASN A 78 12.42 1.70 -12.37
C ASN A 78 13.17 0.84 -11.33
N HIS A 79 12.66 -0.37 -11.01
CA HIS A 79 13.28 -1.21 -9.98
C HIS A 79 14.72 -1.62 -10.33
N LEU A 80 15.05 -1.81 -11.61
CA LEU A 80 16.41 -2.16 -12.03
C LEU A 80 17.41 -1.02 -11.78
N GLU A 81 17.02 0.25 -12.03
CA GLU A 81 17.86 1.42 -11.75
C GLU A 81 18.12 1.58 -10.24
N ILE A 82 17.05 1.40 -9.44
CA ILE A 82 17.13 1.45 -7.97
C ILE A 82 18.03 0.32 -7.46
N ARG A 83 17.84 -0.90 -7.98
CA ARG A 83 18.65 -2.06 -7.62
C ARG A 83 20.13 -1.84 -7.88
N GLN A 84 20.52 -1.35 -9.06
CA GLN A 84 21.92 -1.02 -9.37
C GLN A 84 22.52 -0.03 -8.37
N THR A 85 21.74 0.98 -7.98
CA THR A 85 22.15 1.95 -6.96
C THR A 85 22.38 1.26 -5.61
N LEU A 86 21.43 0.41 -5.17
CA LEU A 86 21.53 -0.32 -3.90
C LEU A 86 22.67 -1.34 -3.90
N GLU A 87 22.92 -2.03 -5.02
CA GLU A 87 24.08 -2.93 -5.17
C GLU A 87 25.41 -2.16 -5.03
N SER A 88 25.49 -0.94 -5.56
CA SER A 88 26.67 -0.07 -5.38
C SER A 88 26.86 0.39 -3.93
N LEU A 89 25.80 0.41 -3.13
CA LEU A 89 25.82 0.68 -1.69
C LEU A 89 26.07 -0.57 -0.83
N GLY A 90 26.23 -1.74 -1.47
CA GLY A 90 26.58 -3.00 -0.80
C GLY A 90 25.41 -3.93 -0.51
N HIS A 91 24.18 -3.59 -0.93
CA HIS A 91 23.03 -4.49 -0.80
C HIS A 91 23.21 -5.74 -1.69
N ARG A 92 22.74 -6.88 -1.20
CA ARG A 92 22.72 -8.16 -1.92
C ARG A 92 21.29 -8.61 -2.08
N PHE A 93 20.98 -9.18 -3.24
CA PHE A 93 19.62 -9.60 -3.60
C PHE A 93 19.57 -11.11 -3.83
N ALA A 94 18.52 -11.74 -3.33
CA ALA A 94 18.27 -13.17 -3.51
C ALA A 94 17.35 -13.47 -4.71
N SER A 95 16.58 -12.49 -5.16
CA SER A 95 15.62 -12.62 -6.28
C SER A 95 15.79 -11.49 -7.30
N HIS A 96 15.03 -11.55 -8.38
CA HIS A 96 14.94 -10.48 -9.37
C HIS A 96 13.64 -9.67 -9.27
N CYS A 97 12.85 -9.87 -8.19
CA CYS A 97 11.58 -9.20 -8.04
C CYS A 97 11.73 -7.75 -7.56
N ASP A 98 10.81 -6.92 -8.00
CA ASP A 98 10.72 -5.51 -7.59
C ASP A 98 10.37 -5.34 -6.10
N THR A 99 9.62 -6.27 -5.51
CA THR A 99 9.28 -6.27 -4.08
C THR A 99 10.53 -6.28 -3.19
N GLU A 100 11.54 -7.11 -3.52
CA GLU A 100 12.80 -7.15 -2.80
C GLU A 100 13.57 -5.83 -2.97
N THR A 101 13.53 -5.26 -4.18
CA THR A 101 14.11 -3.93 -4.43
C THR A 101 13.48 -2.85 -3.55
N VAL A 102 12.15 -2.88 -3.37
CA VAL A 102 11.46 -1.95 -2.46
C VAL A 102 11.87 -2.17 -1.00
N LEU A 103 12.01 -3.42 -0.56
CA LEU A 103 12.48 -3.73 0.79
C LEU A 103 13.85 -3.12 1.04
N HIS A 104 14.83 -3.38 0.17
CA HIS A 104 16.17 -2.84 0.29
C HIS A 104 16.20 -1.31 0.18
N ALA A 105 15.37 -0.71 -0.68
CA ALA A 105 15.22 0.73 -0.78
C ALA A 105 14.69 1.36 0.53
N PHE A 106 13.78 0.67 1.21
CA PHE A 106 13.28 1.10 2.51
C PHE A 106 14.35 0.96 3.61
N LEU A 107 15.12 -0.14 3.61
CA LEU A 107 16.23 -0.34 4.56
C LEU A 107 17.30 0.74 4.42
N GLU A 108 17.59 1.21 3.19
CA GLU A 108 18.61 2.23 2.92
C GLU A 108 18.12 3.66 3.15
N TRP A 109 16.90 4.00 2.70
CA TRP A 109 16.41 5.38 2.64
C TRP A 109 15.16 5.64 3.47
N ASP A 110 14.70 4.66 4.24
CA ASP A 110 13.45 4.71 5.00
C ASP A 110 12.27 5.21 4.12
N THR A 111 11.36 6.02 4.65
CA THR A 111 10.22 6.57 3.90
C THR A 111 10.63 7.47 2.71
N GLY A 112 11.87 7.96 2.67
CA GLY A 112 12.44 8.68 1.53
C GLY A 112 12.56 7.83 0.26
N CYS A 113 12.47 6.50 0.37
CA CYS A 113 12.45 5.61 -0.79
C CYS A 113 11.23 5.85 -1.69
N PHE A 114 10.06 6.23 -1.13
CA PHE A 114 8.82 6.38 -1.90
C PHE A 114 8.89 7.49 -2.96
N GLU A 115 9.66 8.54 -2.73
CA GLU A 115 9.89 9.60 -3.72
C GLU A 115 10.66 9.10 -4.94
N ARG A 116 11.52 8.08 -4.75
CA ARG A 116 12.36 7.48 -5.78
C ARG A 116 11.62 6.45 -6.64
N LEU A 117 10.56 5.85 -6.09
CA LEU A 117 9.78 4.84 -6.80
C LEU A 117 8.96 5.45 -7.94
N ARG A 118 9.03 4.83 -9.12
CA ARG A 118 8.14 5.08 -10.25
C ARG A 118 7.38 3.80 -10.54
N GLY A 119 6.07 3.86 -10.43
CA GLY A 119 5.24 2.67 -10.59
C GLY A 119 3.83 2.84 -10.03
N MET A 120 3.12 1.73 -10.01
CA MET A 120 1.80 1.60 -9.41
C MET A 120 1.91 0.67 -8.21
N PHE A 121 1.55 1.11 -7.01
CA PHE A 121 1.77 0.30 -5.82
C PHE A 121 0.85 0.62 -4.63
N ALA A 122 0.61 -0.43 -3.85
CA ALA A 122 0.22 -0.39 -2.46
C ALA A 122 1.23 -1.24 -1.68
N ILE A 123 1.86 -0.67 -0.69
CA ILE A 123 2.98 -1.24 0.07
C ILE A 123 2.61 -1.26 1.55
N ALA A 124 2.99 -2.33 2.25
CA ALA A 124 3.02 -2.35 3.70
C ALA A 124 4.34 -2.96 4.18
N ILE A 125 5.06 -2.23 5.04
CA ILE A 125 6.36 -2.62 5.59
C ILE A 125 6.27 -2.56 7.10
N TRP A 126 6.65 -3.66 7.75
CA TRP A 126 6.73 -3.78 9.21
C TRP A 126 8.17 -3.88 9.68
N SER A 127 8.54 -3.10 10.69
CA SER A 127 9.80 -3.22 11.42
C SER A 127 9.53 -3.69 12.86
N ASN A 128 10.07 -4.87 13.22
CA ASN A 128 9.88 -5.45 14.56
C ASN A 128 10.57 -4.63 15.65
N SER A 129 11.82 -4.20 15.43
CA SER A 129 12.61 -3.47 16.42
C SER A 129 12.02 -2.10 16.73
N GLU A 130 11.42 -1.46 15.72
CA GLU A 130 10.81 -0.14 15.87
C GLU A 130 9.33 -0.20 16.23
N ARG A 131 8.69 -1.39 16.20
CA ARG A 131 7.24 -1.56 16.30
C ARG A 131 6.49 -0.61 15.38
N ARG A 132 6.92 -0.57 14.14
CA ARG A 132 6.51 0.42 13.15
C ARG A 132 5.93 -0.25 11.92
N LEU A 133 4.71 0.12 11.54
CA LEU A 133 4.11 -0.22 10.27
C LEU A 133 4.09 1.01 9.39
N VAL A 134 4.59 0.88 8.16
CA VAL A 134 4.52 1.93 7.14
C VAL A 134 3.68 1.41 5.98
N LEU A 135 2.63 2.15 5.64
CA LEU A 135 1.80 1.94 4.46
C LEU A 135 2.12 3.01 3.43
N ALA A 136 2.21 2.67 2.15
CA ALA A 136 2.37 3.66 1.09
C ALA A 136 1.51 3.34 -0.12
N ARG A 137 1.00 4.39 -0.77
CA ARG A 137 0.18 4.28 -1.98
C ARG A 137 0.77 5.11 -3.10
N ASP A 138 0.75 4.58 -4.33
CA ASP A 138 1.32 5.23 -5.49
C ASP A 138 0.78 6.65 -5.76
N ARG A 139 1.51 7.41 -6.58
CA ARG A 139 1.31 8.85 -6.83
C ARG A 139 -0.11 9.23 -7.22
N VAL A 140 -0.78 8.41 -8.02
CA VAL A 140 -2.13 8.70 -8.54
C VAL A 140 -3.19 7.71 -8.01
N GLY A 141 -2.80 6.76 -7.12
CA GLY A 141 -3.70 5.83 -6.46
C GLY A 141 -4.23 4.72 -7.37
N ILE A 142 -3.41 4.23 -8.31
CA ILE A 142 -3.76 3.12 -9.21
C ILE A 142 -4.06 1.85 -8.40
N LYS A 143 -3.20 1.54 -7.41
CA LYS A 143 -3.46 0.39 -6.54
C LYS A 143 -4.33 0.81 -5.36
N PRO A 144 -5.38 0.03 -5.05
CA PRO A 144 -6.24 0.32 -3.90
C PRO A 144 -5.52 -0.01 -2.59
N LEU A 145 -5.71 0.84 -1.59
CA LEU A 145 -5.29 0.61 -0.22
C LEU A 145 -6.30 1.26 0.73
N TYR A 146 -7.01 0.41 1.45
CA TYR A 146 -7.99 0.79 2.46
C TYR A 146 -7.37 0.68 3.84
N ILE A 147 -7.78 1.55 4.76
CA ILE A 147 -7.33 1.62 6.13
C ILE A 147 -8.52 1.79 7.08
N ALA A 148 -8.41 1.25 8.28
CA ALA A 148 -9.35 1.47 9.38
C ALA A 148 -8.58 1.50 10.69
N GLU A 149 -8.98 2.39 11.60
CA GLU A 149 -8.42 2.49 12.93
C GLU A 149 -9.48 2.04 13.95
N ARG A 150 -9.05 1.28 14.97
CA ARG A 150 -9.86 0.89 16.09
C ARG A 150 -9.04 0.92 17.37
N GLY A 151 -9.32 1.91 18.23
CA GLY A 151 -8.47 2.17 19.38
C GLY A 151 -7.03 2.49 18.94
N ASP A 152 -6.10 1.71 19.44
CA ASP A 152 -4.68 1.84 19.11
C ASP A 152 -4.26 0.94 17.90
N ASP A 153 -5.17 0.18 17.32
CA ASP A 153 -4.88 -0.78 16.25
C ASP A 153 -5.22 -0.20 14.86
N LEU A 154 -4.39 -0.52 13.87
CA LEU A 154 -4.55 -0.15 12.47
C LEU A 154 -4.79 -1.40 11.63
N PHE A 155 -5.80 -1.37 10.77
CA PHE A 155 -6.13 -2.41 9.79
C PHE A 155 -5.94 -1.85 8.40
N PHE A 156 -5.46 -2.67 7.48
CA PHE A 156 -5.36 -2.29 6.07
C PHE A 156 -5.63 -3.46 5.14
N ALA A 157 -6.11 -3.18 3.93
CA ALA A 157 -6.24 -4.18 2.87
C ALA A 157 -6.35 -3.54 1.48
N SER A 158 -6.10 -4.35 0.45
CA SER A 158 -6.38 -3.99 -0.95
C SER A 158 -7.87 -3.88 -1.26
N GLU A 159 -8.76 -4.51 -0.49
CA GLU A 159 -10.21 -4.47 -0.65
C GLU A 159 -10.92 -4.43 0.71
N LEU A 160 -12.10 -3.80 0.74
CA LEU A 160 -12.91 -3.68 1.97
C LEU A 160 -13.13 -5.01 2.68
N LYS A 161 -13.37 -6.09 1.93
CA LYS A 161 -13.62 -7.42 2.53
C LYS A 161 -12.43 -7.98 3.30
N GLY A 162 -11.19 -7.59 2.97
CA GLY A 162 -10.01 -7.95 3.74
C GLY A 162 -10.04 -7.31 5.13
N ILE A 163 -10.45 -6.05 5.25
CA ILE A 163 -10.66 -5.37 6.52
C ILE A 163 -11.88 -5.96 7.25
N LEU A 164 -12.99 -6.14 6.55
CA LEU A 164 -14.24 -6.66 7.12
C LEU A 164 -14.20 -8.14 7.52
N ALA A 165 -13.11 -8.86 7.21
CA ALA A 165 -12.85 -10.17 7.77
C ALA A 165 -12.58 -10.13 9.29
N HIS A 166 -12.31 -8.95 9.85
CA HIS A 166 -12.14 -8.74 11.28
C HIS A 166 -13.50 -8.45 11.93
N PRO A 167 -14.02 -9.36 12.79
CA PRO A 167 -15.35 -9.25 13.36
C PRO A 167 -15.51 -8.07 14.33
N GLU A 168 -14.38 -7.56 14.83
CA GLU A 168 -14.35 -6.41 15.75
C GLU A 168 -14.60 -5.08 15.05
N LEU A 169 -14.52 -5.04 13.71
CA LEU A 169 -14.79 -3.83 12.95
C LEU A 169 -16.27 -3.72 12.64
N GLU A 170 -16.82 -2.56 12.92
CA GLU A 170 -18.22 -2.26 12.68
C GLU A 170 -18.54 -2.21 11.19
N ARG A 171 -19.72 -2.71 10.82
CA ARG A 171 -20.17 -2.76 9.41
C ARG A 171 -21.31 -1.79 9.16
N SER A 172 -21.13 -0.55 9.61
CA SER A 172 -22.12 0.51 9.42
C SER A 172 -21.98 1.15 8.05
N LEU A 173 -23.12 1.51 7.44
CA LEU A 173 -23.13 2.20 6.15
C LEU A 173 -22.74 3.68 6.36
N SER A 174 -21.77 4.17 5.58
CA SER A 174 -21.45 5.58 5.52
C SER A 174 -22.48 6.33 4.68
N LEU A 175 -23.25 7.23 5.30
CA LEU A 175 -24.23 8.06 4.58
C LEU A 175 -23.55 8.97 3.55
N ARG A 176 -22.37 9.50 3.86
CA ARG A 176 -21.54 10.26 2.90
C ARG A 176 -21.09 9.40 1.72
N GLY A 177 -20.62 8.20 2.00
CA GLY A 177 -20.24 7.24 0.95
C GLY A 177 -21.43 6.87 0.07
N LEU A 178 -22.60 6.66 0.65
CA LEU A 178 -23.83 6.37 -0.07
C LEU A 178 -24.25 7.55 -0.96
N ASP A 179 -24.24 8.77 -0.45
CA ASP A 179 -24.56 9.98 -1.21
C ASP A 179 -23.63 10.15 -2.42
N CYS A 180 -22.32 9.99 -2.22
CA CYS A 180 -21.34 10.01 -3.30
C CYS A 180 -21.64 8.92 -4.35
N PHE A 181 -21.92 7.68 -3.89
CA PHE A 181 -22.21 6.57 -4.80
C PHE A 181 -23.46 6.82 -5.64
N LEU A 182 -24.55 7.28 -5.03
CA LEU A 182 -25.81 7.57 -5.72
C LEU A 182 -25.67 8.74 -6.71
N SER A 183 -24.83 9.74 -6.38
CA SER A 183 -24.64 10.93 -7.23
C SER A 183 -23.64 10.70 -8.37
N MET A 184 -22.59 9.90 -8.16
CA MET A 184 -21.45 9.80 -9.07
C MET A 184 -21.16 8.36 -9.57
N ASN A 185 -21.95 7.36 -9.15
CA ASN A 185 -21.69 5.93 -9.38
C ASN A 185 -20.34 5.41 -8.86
N TYR A 186 -19.65 6.16 -8.02
CA TYR A 186 -18.44 5.74 -7.30
C TYR A 186 -18.27 6.54 -6.03
N VAL A 187 -17.42 6.06 -5.13
CA VAL A 187 -17.10 6.78 -3.90
C VAL A 187 -15.66 7.30 -4.02
N PRO A 188 -15.44 8.63 -4.10
CA PRO A 188 -14.10 9.20 -4.22
C PRO A 188 -13.29 9.00 -2.92
N ALA A 189 -11.95 9.00 -3.05
CA ALA A 189 -11.08 9.03 -1.89
C ALA A 189 -11.26 10.35 -1.10
N PRO A 190 -11.14 10.32 0.22
CA PRO A 190 -10.75 9.17 1.05
C PRO A 190 -11.91 8.24 1.42
N TRP A 191 -13.15 8.56 1.09
CA TRP A 191 -14.34 7.88 1.59
C TRP A 191 -14.54 6.48 1.03
N THR A 192 -15.33 5.69 1.77
CA THR A 192 -15.86 4.38 1.35
C THR A 192 -17.36 4.29 1.66
N LEU A 193 -18.00 3.17 1.30
CA LEU A 193 -19.37 2.88 1.69
C LEU A 193 -19.51 2.42 3.15
N ILE A 194 -18.39 2.11 3.82
CA ILE A 194 -18.38 1.61 5.20
C ILE A 194 -17.82 2.70 6.11
N GLU A 195 -18.56 3.02 7.16
CA GLU A 195 -18.15 4.00 8.16
C GLU A 195 -16.85 3.55 8.86
N GLY A 196 -15.94 4.50 9.12
CA GLY A 196 -14.65 4.20 9.76
C GLY A 196 -13.60 3.50 8.87
N ILE A 197 -13.92 3.22 7.59
CA ILE A 197 -12.94 2.71 6.62
C ILE A 197 -12.70 3.76 5.55
N GLU A 198 -11.44 4.13 5.38
CA GLU A 198 -11.00 5.12 4.40
C GLU A 198 -10.03 4.53 3.38
N LYS A 199 -9.85 5.22 2.27
CA LYS A 199 -8.78 4.95 1.30
C LYS A 199 -7.57 5.81 1.67
N LEU A 200 -6.39 5.21 1.79
CA LEU A 200 -5.16 6.01 1.91
C LEU A 200 -5.04 6.92 0.68
N PRO A 201 -4.87 8.25 0.86
CA PRO A 201 -4.81 9.16 -0.28
C PRO A 201 -3.66 8.83 -1.25
N PRO A 202 -3.81 9.10 -2.56
CA PRO A 202 -2.74 8.96 -3.53
C PRO A 202 -1.51 9.79 -3.16
N GLY A 203 -0.31 9.27 -3.43
CA GLY A 203 0.94 9.96 -3.16
C GLY A 203 1.24 10.17 -1.68
N HIS A 204 0.62 9.38 -0.80
CA HIS A 204 0.84 9.44 0.64
C HIS A 204 1.43 8.14 1.16
N TRP A 205 2.14 8.28 2.27
CA TRP A 205 2.44 7.19 3.18
C TRP A 205 1.82 7.49 4.55
N LEU A 206 1.52 6.42 5.29
CA LEU A 206 1.01 6.45 6.66
C LEU A 206 1.92 5.58 7.52
N GLU A 207 2.30 6.10 8.68
CA GLU A 207 3.03 5.37 9.71
C GLU A 207 2.09 5.10 10.89
N TRP A 208 2.14 3.87 11.38
CA TRP A 208 1.66 3.51 12.70
C TRP A 208 2.84 3.12 13.58
N ARG A 209 2.91 3.69 14.77
CA ARG A 209 3.92 3.37 15.76
C ARG A 209 3.32 3.43 17.16
N ASP A 210 3.36 2.31 17.90
CA ASP A 210 2.87 2.21 19.27
C ASP A 210 1.45 2.79 19.50
N GLY A 211 0.52 2.55 18.58
CA GLY A 211 -0.87 3.00 18.67
C GLY A 211 -1.12 4.42 18.17
N ARG A 212 -0.15 5.04 17.52
CA ARG A 212 -0.32 6.38 16.93
C ARG A 212 -0.11 6.30 15.43
N THR A 213 -0.98 6.98 14.69
CA THR A 213 -0.88 7.11 13.23
C THR A 213 -0.45 8.51 12.85
N SER A 214 0.34 8.61 11.78
CA SER A 214 0.65 9.86 11.10
C SER A 214 0.74 9.63 9.61
N SER A 215 0.24 10.56 8.79
CA SER A 215 0.28 10.46 7.34
C SER A 215 0.92 11.68 6.71
N ARG A 216 1.69 11.46 5.64
CA ARG A 216 2.37 12.52 4.88
C ARG A 216 2.27 12.27 3.39
N ALA A 217 2.10 13.37 2.62
CA ALA A 217 2.27 13.34 1.18
C ALA A 217 3.77 13.28 0.85
N TYR A 218 4.21 12.25 0.11
CA TYR A 218 5.53 12.19 -0.51
C TYR A 218 5.51 12.71 -1.95
N TRP A 219 4.32 12.81 -2.55
CA TRP A 219 4.13 13.35 -3.88
C TRP A 219 2.81 14.13 -3.98
N ARG A 220 2.81 15.21 -4.74
CA ARG A 220 1.61 15.99 -5.07
C ARG A 220 1.64 16.34 -6.55
N LEU A 221 0.46 16.41 -7.17
CA LEU A 221 0.35 16.88 -8.54
C LEU A 221 0.92 18.31 -8.65
N PRO A 222 1.88 18.55 -9.56
CA PRO A 222 2.41 19.89 -9.78
C PRO A 222 1.28 20.86 -10.14
N ARG A 223 1.24 22.00 -9.48
CA ARG A 223 0.34 23.08 -9.88
C ARG A 223 0.94 23.74 -11.12
N ILE A 224 0.31 23.53 -12.26
CA ILE A 224 0.63 24.30 -13.47
C ILE A 224 -0.02 25.68 -13.27
N ALA A 225 0.81 26.73 -13.20
CA ALA A 225 0.28 28.09 -13.26
C ALA A 225 -0.48 28.24 -14.59
N PRO A 226 -1.71 28.79 -14.57
CA PRO A 226 -2.41 29.04 -15.83
C PRO A 226 -1.51 29.93 -16.69
N LYS A 227 -1.12 29.39 -17.87
CA LYS A 227 -0.49 30.19 -18.91
C LYS A 227 -1.49 31.30 -19.23
N GLN A 228 -1.13 32.58 -19.05
CA GLN A 228 -1.96 33.65 -19.61
C GLN A 228 -1.93 33.45 -21.13
N ILE A 229 -3.00 32.87 -21.65
CA ILE A 229 -3.22 32.81 -23.11
C ILE A 229 -3.64 34.23 -23.46
N SER A 230 -2.74 35.03 -24.10
CA SER A 230 -3.15 36.25 -24.71
C SER A 230 -4.06 35.90 -25.90
N LEU A 231 -5.10 36.73 -26.12
CA LEU A 231 -6.00 36.54 -27.28
C LEU A 231 -5.27 36.60 -28.62
N GLU A 232 -4.01 37.05 -28.63
CA GLU A 232 -3.12 37.10 -29.78
C GLU A 232 -2.56 35.68 -30.16
N ASP A 233 -2.49 34.73 -29.19
CA ASP A 233 -2.03 33.36 -29.42
C ASP A 233 -3.08 32.47 -30.12
N THR A 234 -4.30 32.95 -30.33
CA THR A 234 -5.39 32.16 -30.95
C THR A 234 -5.42 32.29 -32.49
N SER A 235 -4.59 33.16 -33.10
CA SER A 235 -4.56 33.35 -34.54
C SER A 235 -3.82 32.26 -35.34
N GLU A 236 -3.15 31.31 -34.69
CA GLU A 236 -2.41 30.21 -35.33
C GLU A 236 -3.18 28.90 -35.48
N TYR A 237 -4.44 28.84 -35.03
CA TYR A 237 -5.28 27.67 -35.24
C TYR A 237 -6.35 27.91 -36.29
N GLU A 238 -5.93 28.12 -37.53
CA GLU A 238 -6.79 27.83 -38.68
C GLU A 238 -6.86 26.31 -38.85
N LEU A 239 -8.02 25.76 -38.56
CA LEU A 239 -8.32 24.35 -38.89
C LEU A 239 -8.30 24.13 -40.40
N PRO A 240 -7.76 23.01 -40.89
CA PRO A 240 -7.79 22.66 -42.32
C PRO A 240 -9.17 22.33 -42.82
#